data_751840393f66ca773b619c279b60f941
#
_entry.id   751840393f66ca773b619c279b60f941
#
_cell.length_a   1.000
_cell.length_b   1.000
_cell.length_c   1.000
_cell.angle_alpha   90.00
_cell.angle_beta   90.00
_cell.angle_gamma   90.00
#
_symmetry.space_group_name_H-M   'P 1'
#
loop_
_entity.id
_entity.type
_entity.pdbx_description
1 polymer ?
#
loop_
_entity_poly.entity_id
_entity_poly.type
_entity_poly.pdbx_seq_one_letter_code
_entity_poly.pdbx_strand_id
1 'polypeptide(L)'
;MVSWNNCDYGCNTYIGDNFYANMDCIFLDVAKITIGDRVFFGPRVGLYTPYHPIDAAVRSSGPEGARPITIGSDVWFGGNVVVGPGVTIGDDVVIGAGSVVVKDIPSHSVAVGNPCHVIRRITDADREYWEGKAAEYRAWKDSLKS
;
A
#
# COMPACT_ATOMS: atom_id res chain seq x y z
N MET A 1 10.87 9.04 -7.64
CA MET A 1 10.78 10.40 -7.06
C MET A 1 9.54 10.46 -6.21
N VAL A 2 9.69 10.63 -4.92
CA VAL A 2 8.55 10.75 -3.99
C VAL A 2 8.26 12.23 -3.84
N SER A 3 7.09 12.69 -4.26
CA SER A 3 6.66 14.05 -3.93
C SER A 3 6.08 14.01 -2.51
N TRP A 4 6.82 14.46 -1.53
CA TRP A 4 6.51 14.47 -0.10
C TRP A 4 5.41 15.47 0.30
N ASN A 5 4.39 15.66 -0.50
CA ASN A 5 3.45 16.75 -0.30
C ASN A 5 2.43 16.53 0.82
N ASN A 6 2.35 15.31 1.41
CA ASN A 6 1.30 15.01 2.39
C ASN A 6 1.78 14.01 3.46
N CYS A 7 2.84 14.34 4.18
CA CYS A 7 3.28 13.59 5.35
C CYS A 7 3.04 14.42 6.61
N ASP A 8 2.52 13.81 7.67
CA ASP A 8 2.17 14.52 8.91
C ASP A 8 3.45 14.91 9.69
N TYR A 9 4.22 13.93 10.17
CA TYR A 9 5.47 14.16 10.89
C TYR A 9 6.71 13.82 10.05
N GLY A 10 6.66 12.77 9.26
CA GLY A 10 7.75 12.28 8.42
C GLY A 10 8.82 11.48 9.16
N CYS A 11 9.00 11.70 10.44
CA CYS A 11 10.02 11.02 11.25
C CYS A 11 9.60 9.61 11.71
N ASN A 12 8.32 9.27 11.59
CA ASN A 12 7.78 7.95 11.97
C ASN A 12 7.59 7.00 10.78
N THR A 13 7.97 7.44 9.57
CA THR A 13 7.82 6.65 8.34
C THR A 13 9.18 6.08 7.91
N TYR A 14 9.26 4.76 7.83
CA TYR A 14 10.46 3.99 7.45
C TYR A 14 10.18 3.25 6.16
N ILE A 15 11.01 3.46 5.15
CA ILE A 15 10.82 2.96 3.80
C ILE A 15 12.06 2.19 3.37
N GLY A 16 11.86 0.99 2.85
CA GLY A 16 12.90 0.15 2.28
C GLY A 16 13.38 0.60 0.90
N ASP A 17 14.14 -0.26 0.24
CA ASP A 17 14.75 0.04 -1.06
C ASP A 17 13.76 -0.08 -2.22
N ASN A 18 14.01 0.68 -3.29
CA ASN A 18 13.23 0.65 -4.54
C ASN A 18 11.72 0.94 -4.34
N PHE A 19 11.41 1.81 -3.41
CA PHE A 19 10.04 2.29 -3.21
C PHE A 19 9.64 3.29 -4.30
N TYR A 20 8.41 3.18 -4.78
CA TYR A 20 7.80 4.13 -5.68
C TYR A 20 6.43 4.56 -5.17
N ALA A 21 6.19 5.85 -5.09
CA ALA A 21 4.85 6.41 -4.85
C ALA A 21 4.47 7.35 -5.98
N ASN A 22 3.26 7.17 -6.51
CA ASN A 22 2.66 8.08 -7.46
C ASN A 22 2.18 9.35 -6.73
N MET A 23 1.58 10.28 -7.46
CA MET A 23 1.15 11.57 -6.94
C MET A 23 0.07 11.47 -5.85
N ASP A 24 0.03 12.46 -4.98
CA ASP A 24 -1.00 12.69 -3.96
C ASP A 24 -1.15 11.57 -2.91
N CYS A 25 -0.08 10.81 -2.65
CA CYS A 25 -0.09 9.85 -1.55
C CYS A 25 0.00 10.56 -0.20
N ILE A 26 -0.71 10.03 0.81
CA ILE A 26 -0.83 10.64 2.15
C ILE A 26 -0.34 9.66 3.22
N PHE A 27 0.55 10.15 4.10
CA PHE A 27 1.10 9.40 5.23
C PHE A 27 0.79 10.14 6.53
N LEU A 28 -0.24 9.70 7.25
CA LEU A 28 -0.51 10.22 8.60
C LEU A 28 0.22 9.34 9.61
N ASP A 29 1.49 9.67 9.83
CA ASP A 29 2.42 8.88 10.63
C ASP A 29 2.50 9.31 12.09
N VAL A 30 1.34 9.51 12.73
CA VAL A 30 1.24 9.70 14.20
C VAL A 30 1.81 8.49 14.94
N ALA A 31 1.54 7.25 14.46
CA ALA A 31 2.27 6.05 14.84
C ALA A 31 3.21 5.61 13.71
N LYS A 32 4.08 4.66 14.01
CA LYS A 32 5.07 4.14 13.06
C LYS A 32 4.42 3.56 11.79
N ILE A 33 4.93 3.95 10.62
CA ILE A 33 4.68 3.33 9.33
C ILE A 33 5.97 2.64 8.88
N THR A 34 5.90 1.35 8.58
CA THR A 34 7.03 0.58 8.03
C THR A 34 6.63 0.04 6.67
N ILE A 35 7.45 0.30 5.66
CA ILE A 35 7.26 -0.15 4.27
C ILE A 35 8.52 -0.91 3.87
N GLY A 36 8.35 -2.12 3.37
CA GLY A 36 9.44 -2.98 2.89
C GLY A 36 10.04 -2.52 1.56
N ASP A 37 10.76 -3.42 0.91
CA ASP A 37 11.44 -3.16 -0.36
C ASP A 37 10.52 -3.38 -1.57
N ARG A 38 10.80 -2.68 -2.69
CA ARG A 38 10.09 -2.87 -3.98
C ARG A 38 8.57 -2.73 -3.85
N VAL A 39 8.13 -1.73 -3.10
CA VAL A 39 6.72 -1.42 -2.91
C VAL A 39 6.31 -0.31 -3.87
N PHE A 40 5.20 -0.50 -4.58
CA PHE A 40 4.67 0.46 -5.53
C PHE A 40 3.30 0.97 -5.10
N PHE A 41 3.17 2.30 -5.02
CA PHE A 41 1.89 2.95 -4.77
C PHE A 41 1.36 3.61 -6.04
N GLY A 42 0.12 3.28 -6.41
CA GLY A 42 -0.67 4.07 -7.34
C GLY A 42 -0.97 5.48 -6.76
N PRO A 43 -1.63 6.35 -7.53
CA PRO A 43 -1.95 7.69 -7.04
C PRO A 43 -2.94 7.65 -5.88
N ARG A 44 -2.80 8.61 -4.96
CA ARG A 44 -3.71 8.81 -3.83
C ARG A 44 -3.84 7.62 -2.90
N VAL A 45 -2.75 6.89 -2.65
CA VAL A 45 -2.72 5.89 -1.59
C VAL A 45 -2.59 6.62 -0.26
N GLY A 46 -3.47 6.29 0.70
CA GLY A 46 -3.49 6.86 2.05
C GLY A 46 -3.15 5.81 3.11
N LEU A 47 -2.15 6.11 3.95
CA LEU A 47 -1.80 5.32 5.13
C LEU A 47 -2.16 6.12 6.37
N TYR A 48 -3.19 5.69 7.10
CA TYR A 48 -3.73 6.45 8.22
C TYR A 48 -3.54 5.68 9.53
N THR A 49 -2.57 6.08 10.33
CA THR A 49 -2.31 5.46 11.65
C THR A 49 -3.22 6.01 12.77
N PRO A 50 -3.70 7.27 12.73
CA PRO A 50 -4.52 7.82 13.82
C PRO A 50 -5.96 7.33 13.79
N TYR A 51 -6.58 7.36 14.95
CA TYR A 51 -8.02 7.14 15.14
C TYR A 51 -8.54 7.97 16.32
N HIS A 52 -9.83 8.25 16.31
CA HIS A 52 -10.53 8.93 17.39
C HIS A 52 -11.52 8.02 18.10
N PRO A 53 -11.86 8.31 19.38
CA PRO A 53 -12.90 7.59 20.10
C PRO A 53 -14.24 7.58 19.37
N ILE A 54 -14.92 6.43 19.38
CA ILE A 54 -16.25 6.29 18.78
C ILE A 54 -17.29 7.12 19.55
N ASP A 55 -17.19 7.13 20.89
CA ASP A 55 -18.09 7.94 21.73
C ASP A 55 -17.88 9.43 21.46
N ALA A 56 -18.97 10.13 21.19
CA ALA A 56 -18.94 11.53 20.78
C ALA A 56 -18.44 12.48 21.88
N ALA A 57 -18.84 12.25 23.12
CA ALA A 57 -18.43 13.09 24.25
C ALA A 57 -16.94 12.93 24.55
N VAL A 58 -16.45 11.70 24.55
CA VAL A 58 -15.02 11.39 24.71
C VAL A 58 -14.21 11.96 23.55
N ARG A 59 -14.67 11.79 22.31
CA ARG A 59 -13.99 12.35 21.13
C ARG A 59 -13.89 13.87 21.18
N SER A 60 -14.97 14.54 21.59
CA SER A 60 -15.01 16.02 21.71
C SER A 60 -14.12 16.56 22.82
N SER A 61 -13.76 15.75 23.81
CA SER A 61 -12.81 16.13 24.87
C SER A 61 -11.32 16.13 24.44
N GLY A 62 -11.03 15.67 23.21
CA GLY A 62 -9.74 15.84 22.54
C GLY A 62 -8.81 14.62 22.46
N PRO A 63 -9.11 13.44 23.05
CA PRO A 63 -8.16 12.30 22.93
C PRO A 63 -8.11 11.76 21.51
N GLU A 64 -6.90 11.36 21.11
CA GLU A 64 -6.58 10.71 19.85
C GLU A 64 -5.69 9.52 20.14
N GLY A 65 -5.84 8.45 19.37
CA GLY A 65 -4.96 7.29 19.39
C GLY A 65 -4.36 7.03 18.02
N ALA A 66 -3.31 6.21 17.98
CA ALA A 66 -2.73 5.75 16.73
C ALA A 66 -2.25 4.31 16.86
N ARG A 67 -2.27 3.56 15.74
CA ARG A 67 -1.73 2.20 15.64
C ARG A 67 -0.82 2.09 14.44
N PRO A 68 0.34 1.41 14.58
CA PRO A 68 1.30 1.30 13.49
C PRO A 68 0.74 0.54 12.29
N ILE A 69 1.22 0.92 11.09
CA ILE A 69 0.95 0.21 9.84
C ILE A 69 2.26 -0.45 9.39
N THR A 70 2.19 -1.72 9.01
CA THR A 70 3.32 -2.47 8.48
C THR A 70 2.97 -3.02 7.10
N ILE A 71 3.81 -2.72 6.11
CA ILE A 71 3.70 -3.22 4.74
C ILE A 71 4.98 -3.99 4.43
N GLY A 72 4.85 -5.23 4.01
CA GLY A 72 5.96 -6.09 3.60
C GLY A 72 6.62 -5.65 2.30
N SER A 73 7.44 -6.51 1.75
CA SER A 73 8.14 -6.28 0.47
C SER A 73 7.32 -6.79 -0.73
N ASP A 74 7.62 -6.26 -1.93
CA ASP A 74 6.99 -6.71 -3.18
C ASP A 74 5.47 -6.47 -3.20
N VAL A 75 5.01 -5.35 -2.67
CA VAL A 75 3.58 -5.02 -2.59
C VAL A 75 3.22 -3.94 -3.61
N TRP A 76 2.12 -4.16 -4.33
CA TRP A 76 1.55 -3.17 -5.23
C TRP A 76 0.17 -2.73 -4.77
N PHE A 77 0.00 -1.42 -4.63
CA PHE A 77 -1.28 -0.78 -4.37
C PHE A 77 -1.80 -0.10 -5.64
N GLY A 78 -3.00 -0.43 -6.06
CA GLY A 78 -3.74 0.36 -7.03
C GLY A 78 -4.03 1.77 -6.51
N GLY A 79 -4.50 2.66 -7.38
CA GLY A 79 -4.84 4.02 -6.97
C GLY A 79 -6.03 4.08 -6.00
N ASN A 80 -6.07 5.15 -5.18
CA ASN A 80 -7.12 5.42 -4.21
C ASN A 80 -7.33 4.32 -3.15
N VAL A 81 -6.27 3.60 -2.79
CA VAL A 81 -6.31 2.65 -1.68
C VAL A 81 -6.12 3.38 -0.35
N VAL A 82 -6.91 3.02 0.63
CA VAL A 82 -6.80 3.50 2.02
C VAL A 82 -6.43 2.34 2.93
N VAL A 83 -5.42 2.53 3.78
CA VAL A 83 -5.03 1.58 4.82
C VAL A 83 -5.28 2.20 6.18
N GLY A 84 -6.08 1.53 7.00
CA GLY A 84 -6.47 1.98 8.34
C GLY A 84 -5.47 1.62 9.43
N PRO A 85 -5.69 2.13 10.64
CA PRO A 85 -4.79 1.95 11.79
C PRO A 85 -4.59 0.50 12.19
N GLY A 86 -3.35 0.11 12.44
CA GLY A 86 -3.00 -1.21 12.99
C GLY A 86 -2.93 -2.34 11.97
N VAL A 87 -3.05 -2.06 10.68
CA VAL A 87 -3.04 -3.07 9.62
C VAL A 87 -1.62 -3.53 9.31
N THR A 88 -1.46 -4.84 9.16
CA THR A 88 -0.26 -5.49 8.62
C THR A 88 -0.59 -6.11 7.26
N ILE A 89 0.19 -5.75 6.23
CA ILE A 89 0.13 -6.35 4.90
C ILE A 89 1.43 -7.15 4.69
N GLY A 90 1.31 -8.42 4.36
CA GLY A 90 2.44 -9.31 4.13
C GLY A 90 3.22 -9.01 2.86
N ASP A 91 4.15 -9.90 2.51
CA ASP A 91 4.96 -9.79 1.29
C ASP A 91 4.21 -10.32 0.06
N ASP A 92 4.61 -9.85 -1.13
CA ASP A 92 4.04 -10.29 -2.41
C ASP A 92 2.51 -10.20 -2.41
N VAL A 93 2.00 -8.96 -2.25
CA VAL A 93 0.57 -8.66 -2.17
C VAL A 93 0.19 -7.63 -3.22
N VAL A 94 -0.96 -7.83 -3.84
CA VAL A 94 -1.60 -6.86 -4.73
C VAL A 94 -2.89 -6.38 -4.08
N ILE A 95 -3.00 -5.07 -3.88
CA ILE A 95 -4.22 -4.42 -3.40
C ILE A 95 -4.88 -3.68 -4.58
N GLY A 96 -6.07 -4.09 -4.96
CA GLY A 96 -6.81 -3.49 -6.07
C GLY A 96 -7.22 -2.04 -5.79
N ALA A 97 -7.32 -1.24 -6.85
CA ALA A 97 -7.67 0.18 -6.76
C ALA A 97 -9.02 0.40 -6.03
N GLY A 98 -9.11 1.49 -5.26
CA GLY A 98 -10.31 1.87 -4.51
C GLY A 98 -10.58 1.02 -3.26
N SER A 99 -9.65 0.16 -2.87
CA SER A 99 -9.82 -0.70 -1.69
C SER A 99 -9.65 0.07 -0.38
N VAL A 100 -10.38 -0.36 0.65
CA VAL A 100 -10.24 0.15 2.03
C VAL A 100 -9.82 -1.01 2.93
N VAL A 101 -8.53 -1.01 3.31
CA VAL A 101 -7.90 -2.10 4.06
C VAL A 101 -8.01 -1.81 5.55
N VAL A 102 -8.84 -2.58 6.25
CA VAL A 102 -9.13 -2.43 7.68
C VAL A 102 -8.78 -3.70 8.49
N LYS A 103 -8.24 -4.72 7.83
CA LYS A 103 -7.77 -5.97 8.43
C LYS A 103 -6.46 -6.37 7.76
N ASP A 104 -5.69 -7.19 8.47
CA ASP A 104 -4.43 -7.74 7.95
C ASP A 104 -4.64 -8.53 6.66
N ILE A 105 -3.67 -8.41 5.74
CA ILE A 105 -3.65 -9.14 4.48
C ILE A 105 -2.44 -10.09 4.50
N PRO A 106 -2.67 -11.40 4.35
CA PRO A 106 -1.57 -12.37 4.33
C PRO A 106 -0.72 -12.25 3.06
N SER A 107 0.53 -12.69 3.17
CA SER A 107 1.46 -12.76 2.02
C SER A 107 0.91 -13.60 0.86
N HIS A 108 1.41 -13.33 -0.34
CA HIS A 108 1.04 -14.02 -1.59
C HIS A 108 -0.44 -13.92 -1.92
N SER A 109 -1.02 -12.73 -1.82
CA SER A 109 -2.46 -12.50 -1.96
C SER A 109 -2.81 -11.38 -2.92
N VAL A 110 -3.93 -11.54 -3.61
CA VAL A 110 -4.65 -10.46 -4.28
C VAL A 110 -5.88 -10.13 -3.44
N ALA A 111 -5.98 -8.88 -2.99
CA ALA A 111 -7.07 -8.40 -2.16
C ALA A 111 -7.70 -7.14 -2.76
N VAL A 112 -9.02 -7.03 -2.67
CA VAL A 112 -9.77 -5.92 -3.26
C VAL A 112 -11.00 -5.57 -2.43
N GLY A 113 -11.51 -4.38 -2.63
CA GLY A 113 -12.84 -3.98 -2.21
C GLY A 113 -12.90 -3.07 -0.98
N ASN A 114 -14.11 -2.72 -0.59
CA ASN A 114 -14.44 -1.95 0.60
C ASN A 114 -15.61 -2.64 1.35
N PRO A 115 -15.36 -3.30 2.50
CA PRO A 115 -14.04 -3.54 3.09
C PRO A 115 -13.18 -4.47 2.22
N CYS A 116 -11.86 -4.25 2.24
CA CYS A 116 -10.90 -5.06 1.47
C CYS A 116 -10.84 -6.49 2.00
N HIS A 117 -10.85 -7.47 1.10
CA HIS A 117 -10.68 -8.88 1.42
C HIS A 117 -9.89 -9.61 0.34
N VAL A 118 -9.24 -10.70 0.73
CA VAL A 118 -8.51 -11.57 -0.18
C VAL A 118 -9.48 -12.26 -1.14
N ILE A 119 -9.24 -12.14 -2.44
CA ILE A 119 -10.05 -12.80 -3.48
C ILE A 119 -9.38 -14.03 -4.07
N ARG A 120 -8.04 -14.08 -4.03
CA ARG A 120 -7.25 -15.24 -4.45
C ARG A 120 -5.81 -15.17 -3.96
N ARG A 121 -5.09 -16.27 -4.07
CA ARG A 121 -3.64 -16.30 -3.89
C ARG A 121 -2.91 -15.99 -5.19
N ILE A 122 -1.69 -15.47 -5.06
CA ILE A 122 -0.71 -15.38 -6.14
C ILE A 122 -0.05 -16.76 -6.30
N THR A 123 0.13 -17.23 -7.52
CA THR A 123 0.62 -18.58 -7.85
C THR A 123 1.73 -18.54 -8.91
N ASP A 124 2.39 -19.67 -9.13
CA ASP A 124 3.41 -19.79 -10.19
C ASP A 124 2.83 -19.52 -11.59
N ALA A 125 1.55 -19.82 -11.83
CA ALA A 125 0.88 -19.49 -13.09
C ALA A 125 0.83 -17.98 -13.34
N ASP A 126 0.71 -17.14 -12.29
CA ASP A 126 0.81 -15.70 -12.44
C ASP A 126 2.21 -15.29 -12.91
N ARG A 127 3.25 -15.90 -12.34
CA ARG A 127 4.65 -15.66 -12.73
C ARG A 127 4.86 -16.01 -14.20
N GLU A 128 4.50 -17.21 -14.61
CA GLU A 128 4.67 -17.69 -15.99
C GLU A 128 3.98 -16.77 -16.99
N TYR A 129 2.73 -16.37 -16.69
CA TYR A 129 1.98 -15.44 -17.53
C TYR A 129 2.72 -14.09 -17.67
N TRP A 130 3.18 -13.50 -16.56
CA TRP A 130 3.80 -12.17 -16.59
C TRP A 130 5.24 -12.21 -17.13
N GLU A 131 5.97 -13.32 -16.99
CA GLU A 131 7.27 -13.52 -17.66
C GLU A 131 7.10 -13.52 -19.18
N GLY A 132 6.08 -14.20 -19.70
CA GLY A 132 5.71 -14.16 -21.12
C GLY A 132 5.41 -12.73 -21.59
N LYS A 133 4.59 -11.99 -20.84
CA LYS A 133 4.27 -10.58 -21.15
C LYS A 133 5.50 -9.66 -21.09
N ALA A 134 6.39 -9.88 -20.14
CA ALA A 134 7.63 -9.11 -20.05
C ALA A 134 8.58 -9.40 -21.24
N ALA A 135 8.60 -10.62 -21.75
CA ALA A 135 9.36 -10.97 -22.95
C ALA A 135 8.81 -10.28 -24.21
N GLU A 136 7.47 -10.30 -24.39
CA GLU A 136 6.79 -9.58 -25.47
C GLU A 136 7.12 -8.07 -25.43
N TYR A 137 7.04 -7.45 -24.25
CA TYR A 137 7.37 -6.03 -24.06
C TYR A 137 8.82 -5.72 -24.41
N ARG A 138 9.77 -6.55 -23.98
CA ARG A 138 11.19 -6.36 -24.32
C ARG A 138 11.44 -6.44 -25.83
N ALA A 139 10.86 -7.44 -26.49
CA ALA A 139 10.96 -7.60 -27.94
C ALA A 139 10.39 -6.39 -28.69
N TRP A 140 9.22 -5.88 -28.28
CA TRP A 140 8.63 -4.66 -28.82
C TRP A 140 9.53 -3.43 -28.62
N LYS A 141 10.04 -3.24 -27.40
CA LYS A 141 10.93 -2.10 -27.08
C LYS A 141 12.22 -2.12 -27.92
N ASP A 142 12.78 -3.29 -28.16
CA ASP A 142 13.99 -3.43 -28.98
C ASP A 142 13.71 -3.16 -30.48
N SER A 143 12.51 -3.48 -30.96
CA SER A 143 12.10 -3.15 -32.34
C SER A 143 11.99 -1.64 -32.59
N LEU A 144 11.79 -0.82 -31.55
CA LEU A 144 11.74 0.65 -31.67
C LEU A 144 13.13 1.30 -31.82
N LYS A 145 14.19 0.56 -31.55
CA LYS A 145 15.59 1.04 -31.66
C LYS A 145 16.22 0.80 -33.02
N SER A 146 15.56 0.04 -33.87
CA SER A 146 15.96 -0.26 -35.26
C SER A 146 15.27 0.65 -36.25
#